data_c187d23c072d73dca10513eb25d77a59
#
_entry.id   c187d23c072d73dca10513eb25d77a59
#
_cell.length_a   1.000
_cell.length_b   1.000
_cell.length_c   1.000
_cell.angle_alpha   90.00
_cell.angle_beta   90.00
_cell.angle_gamma   90.00
#
_symmetry.space_group_name_H-M   'P 1'
#
loop_
_entity.id
_entity.type
_entity.pdbx_description
1 polymer ?
#
loop_
_entity_poly.entity_id
_entity_poly.type
_entity_poly.pdbx_seq_one_letter_code
_entity_poly.pdbx_strand_id
1 'polypeptide(L)'
;GAGKSTLIKLLLGLIRPTSGSAIMLGLDVTSAATTVRERVGYMPESDCLPGDVTASDFVAHMAEMSGLPHRAARQRANDVLYQVGVDEERYRLIRGFSTGMKQRIKLAQAIVHDPQIVFLDEPTNGMDPQGRDEMLRLINRIHNDLGITVVVSSHLLEDIERVCDHVVMVDRGRLVASGRIDELMRGGGDIVVRVDGDLSAFSAALSARGLAPRIRER
;
A
#
# COMPACT_ATOMS: atom_id res chain seq x y z
N GLY A 1 11.28 3.52 -12.66
CA GLY A 1 10.19 3.60 -11.68
C GLY A 1 9.19 4.69 -12.00
N ALA A 2 7.89 4.45 -11.75
CA ALA A 2 6.81 5.39 -12.05
C ALA A 2 6.80 6.65 -11.17
N GLY A 3 7.56 6.68 -10.06
CA GLY A 3 7.60 7.78 -9.11
C GLY A 3 6.74 7.61 -7.85
N LYS A 4 6.13 6.43 -7.61
CA LYS A 4 5.26 6.14 -6.45
C LYS A 4 5.94 6.44 -5.11
N SER A 5 7.09 5.81 -4.83
CA SER A 5 7.83 6.01 -3.58
C SER A 5 8.35 7.45 -3.42
N THR A 6 8.65 8.14 -4.53
CA THR A 6 9.01 9.56 -4.51
C THR A 6 7.82 10.42 -4.07
N LEU A 7 6.63 10.14 -4.62
CA LEU A 7 5.39 10.83 -4.21
C LEU A 7 5.10 10.60 -2.73
N ILE A 8 5.19 9.37 -2.24
CA ILE A 8 5.01 9.06 -0.81
C ILE A 8 6.01 9.86 0.05
N LYS A 9 7.29 9.88 -0.31
CA LYS A 9 8.32 10.64 0.42
C LYS A 9 8.06 12.15 0.42
N LEU A 10 7.53 12.71 -0.67
CA LEU A 10 7.09 14.11 -0.74
C LEU A 10 5.93 14.37 0.22
N LEU A 11 4.91 13.51 0.22
CA LEU A 11 3.74 13.63 1.10
C LEU A 11 4.11 13.51 2.58
N LEU A 12 5.12 12.72 2.91
CA LEU A 12 5.66 12.58 4.27
C LEU A 12 6.61 13.72 4.67
N GLY A 13 6.90 14.66 3.77
CA GLY A 13 7.87 15.74 4.00
C GLY A 13 9.30 15.24 4.19
N LEU A 14 9.63 14.04 3.70
CA LEU A 14 10.99 13.47 3.74
C LEU A 14 11.89 14.05 2.66
N ILE A 15 11.30 14.53 1.57
CA ILE A 15 11.98 15.26 0.50
C ILE A 15 11.16 16.53 0.19
N ARG A 16 11.85 17.60 -0.22
CA ARG A 16 11.18 18.85 -0.58
C ARG A 16 10.82 18.87 -2.06
N PRO A 17 9.60 19.33 -2.44
CA PRO A 17 9.27 19.55 -3.83
C PRO A 17 10.09 20.70 -4.42
N THR A 18 10.47 20.61 -5.69
CA THR A 18 11.12 21.69 -6.43
C THR A 18 10.13 22.83 -6.70
N SER A 19 8.86 22.49 -6.88
CA SER A 19 7.75 23.43 -7.07
C SER A 19 6.43 22.78 -6.69
N GLY A 20 5.37 23.58 -6.54
CA GLY A 20 4.05 23.10 -6.12
C GLY A 20 3.93 22.96 -4.60
N SER A 21 2.76 22.50 -4.16
CA SER A 21 2.42 22.27 -2.75
C SER A 21 1.62 21.00 -2.59
N ALA A 22 1.62 20.42 -1.39
CA ALA A 22 0.78 19.29 -1.05
C ALA A 22 0.19 19.50 0.36
N ILE A 23 -1.08 19.08 0.50
CA ILE A 23 -1.80 19.14 1.77
C ILE A 23 -2.17 17.71 2.18
N MET A 24 -1.90 17.36 3.42
CA MET A 24 -2.28 16.08 4.02
C MET A 24 -2.93 16.32 5.38
N LEU A 25 -4.09 15.74 5.61
CA LEU A 25 -4.87 15.94 6.86
C LEU A 25 -5.10 17.43 7.18
N GLY A 26 -5.28 18.27 6.15
CA GLY A 26 -5.44 19.73 6.28
C GLY A 26 -4.16 20.51 6.55
N LEU A 27 -2.99 19.85 6.57
CA LEU A 27 -1.68 20.44 6.86
C LEU A 27 -0.82 20.51 5.59
N ASP A 28 -0.11 21.62 5.39
CA ASP A 28 0.92 21.72 4.36
C ASP A 28 2.13 20.83 4.71
N VAL A 29 2.45 19.89 3.83
CA VAL A 29 3.47 18.86 4.09
C VAL A 29 4.89 19.41 4.19
N THR A 30 5.14 20.63 3.73
CA THR A 30 6.46 21.27 3.77
C THR A 30 6.67 22.00 5.10
N SER A 31 5.68 22.80 5.51
CA SER A 31 5.78 23.63 6.73
C SER A 31 5.43 22.85 7.99
N ALA A 32 4.53 21.86 7.92
CA ALA A 32 4.04 21.05 9.05
C ALA A 32 4.49 19.58 9.00
N ALA A 33 5.62 19.26 8.38
CA ALA A 33 6.10 17.90 8.13
C ALA A 33 6.14 17.02 9.40
N THR A 34 6.53 17.55 10.53
CA THR A 34 6.59 16.80 11.81
C THR A 34 5.18 16.41 12.27
N THR A 35 4.26 17.36 12.30
CA THR A 35 2.87 17.12 12.70
C THR A 35 2.14 16.15 11.74
N VAL A 36 2.48 16.19 10.45
CA VAL A 36 1.99 15.19 9.49
C VAL A 36 2.49 13.80 9.86
N ARG A 37 3.81 13.64 10.12
CA ARG A 37 4.41 12.33 10.47
C ARG A 37 3.92 11.76 11.80
N GLU A 38 3.52 12.59 12.76
CA GLU A 38 2.88 12.14 14.00
C GLU A 38 1.53 11.42 13.77
N ARG A 39 0.87 11.70 12.64
CA ARG A 39 -0.47 11.19 12.31
C ARG A 39 -0.45 10.19 11.15
N VAL A 40 0.72 9.91 10.60
CA VAL A 40 0.88 9.09 9.39
C VAL A 40 1.91 8.00 9.64
N GLY A 41 1.53 6.76 9.33
CA GLY A 41 2.45 5.63 9.32
C GLY A 41 3.09 5.42 7.95
N TYR A 42 4.28 4.85 7.92
CA TYR A 42 4.96 4.51 6.68
C TYR A 42 5.69 3.18 6.77
N MET A 43 5.36 2.30 5.85
CA MET A 43 6.04 1.03 5.61
C MET A 43 6.81 1.13 4.30
N PRO A 44 8.15 1.28 4.31
CA PRO A 44 8.95 1.40 3.08
C PRO A 44 9.12 0.04 2.38
N GLU A 45 9.31 0.07 1.06
CA GLU A 45 9.66 -1.12 0.26
C GLU A 45 10.99 -1.74 0.73
N SER A 46 12.02 -0.89 0.95
CA SER A 46 13.36 -1.34 1.33
C SER A 46 13.39 -2.05 2.68
N ASP A 47 14.39 -2.93 2.86
CA ASP A 47 14.68 -3.51 4.17
C ASP A 47 15.24 -2.40 5.09
N CYS A 48 14.52 -2.14 6.16
CA CYS A 48 14.85 -1.11 7.15
C CYS A 48 14.93 -1.69 8.58
N LEU A 49 14.83 -3.03 8.71
CA LEU A 49 14.75 -3.67 10.01
C LEU A 49 16.15 -4.00 10.55
N PRO A 50 16.47 -3.61 11.80
CA PRO A 50 17.71 -4.01 12.45
C PRO A 50 17.67 -5.52 12.75
N GLY A 51 18.70 -6.26 12.33
CA GLY A 51 18.72 -7.71 12.45
C GLY A 51 19.05 -8.25 13.85
N ASP A 52 19.68 -7.46 14.69
CA ASP A 52 20.30 -7.83 15.98
C ASP A 52 19.45 -7.48 17.22
N VAL A 53 18.21 -7.05 17.00
CA VAL A 53 17.21 -6.79 18.04
C VAL A 53 16.00 -7.70 17.89
N THR A 54 15.20 -7.82 18.95
CA THR A 54 13.92 -8.56 18.88
C THR A 54 12.83 -7.73 18.22
N ALA A 55 11.80 -8.37 17.66
CA ALA A 55 10.65 -7.66 17.11
C ALA A 55 9.95 -6.82 18.20
N SER A 56 9.82 -7.35 19.42
CA SER A 56 9.21 -6.63 20.55
C SER A 56 9.99 -5.37 20.91
N ASP A 57 11.32 -5.45 21.01
CA ASP A 57 12.14 -4.29 21.37
C ASP A 57 12.13 -3.25 20.25
N PHE A 58 12.20 -3.68 18.98
CA PHE A 58 12.16 -2.78 17.84
C PHE A 58 10.84 -2.00 17.77
N VAL A 59 9.69 -2.70 17.82
CA VAL A 59 8.39 -2.05 17.72
C VAL A 59 8.10 -1.17 18.94
N ALA A 60 8.54 -1.58 20.15
CA ALA A 60 8.44 -0.75 21.34
C ALA A 60 9.28 0.53 21.21
N HIS A 61 10.51 0.42 20.69
CA HIS A 61 11.34 1.59 20.43
C HIS A 61 10.70 2.55 19.43
N MET A 62 10.09 2.03 18.37
CA MET A 62 9.36 2.89 17.40
C MET A 62 8.18 3.61 18.04
N ALA A 63 7.47 2.94 18.96
CA ALA A 63 6.40 3.57 19.73
C ALA A 63 6.92 4.68 20.66
N GLU A 64 8.07 4.47 21.33
CA GLU A 64 8.73 5.49 22.16
C GLU A 64 9.17 6.69 21.32
N MET A 65 9.77 6.45 20.15
CA MET A 65 10.16 7.50 19.20
C MET A 65 8.96 8.34 18.72
N SER A 66 7.76 7.75 18.73
CA SER A 66 6.51 8.45 18.42
C SER A 66 5.88 9.14 19.64
N GLY A 67 6.56 9.16 20.80
CA GLY A 67 6.17 9.90 21.99
C GLY A 67 5.43 9.08 23.05
N LEU A 68 5.27 7.76 22.90
CA LEU A 68 4.63 6.95 23.93
C LEU A 68 5.59 6.73 25.12
N PRO A 69 5.12 6.85 26.39
CA PRO A 69 5.92 6.48 27.54
C PRO A 69 6.33 5.00 27.48
N HIS A 70 7.52 4.67 27.98
CA HIS A 70 8.14 3.33 27.90
C HIS A 70 7.18 2.17 28.21
N ARG A 71 6.42 2.26 29.31
CA ARG A 71 5.47 1.19 29.68
C ARG A 71 4.33 1.05 28.66
N ALA A 72 3.76 2.16 28.21
CA ALA A 72 2.70 2.17 27.21
C ALA A 72 3.22 1.70 25.84
N ALA A 73 4.43 2.09 25.46
CA ALA A 73 5.09 1.67 24.23
C ALA A 73 5.28 0.15 24.18
N ARG A 74 5.74 -0.47 25.26
CA ARG A 74 5.86 -1.93 25.34
C ARG A 74 4.53 -2.66 25.25
N GLN A 75 3.50 -2.16 25.93
CA GLN A 75 2.17 -2.75 25.84
C GLN A 75 1.62 -2.61 24.40
N ARG A 76 1.67 -1.42 23.83
CA ARG A 76 1.20 -1.16 22.46
C ARG A 76 1.96 -2.00 21.43
N ALA A 77 3.28 -2.17 21.59
CA ALA A 77 4.08 -3.03 20.71
C ALA A 77 3.60 -4.49 20.75
N ASN A 78 3.32 -5.04 21.94
CA ASN A 78 2.78 -6.39 22.08
C ASN A 78 1.40 -6.53 21.41
N ASP A 79 0.51 -5.56 21.62
CA ASP A 79 -0.84 -5.58 21.02
C ASP A 79 -0.76 -5.55 19.49
N VAL A 80 0.10 -4.69 18.95
CA VAL A 80 0.26 -4.57 17.49
C VAL A 80 0.94 -5.80 16.89
N LEU A 81 1.97 -6.35 17.55
CA LEU A 81 2.62 -7.58 17.08
C LEU A 81 1.66 -8.77 17.08
N TYR A 82 0.79 -8.88 18.08
CA TYR A 82 -0.29 -9.85 18.08
C TYR A 82 -1.23 -9.63 16.88
N GLN A 83 -1.68 -8.40 16.64
CA GLN A 83 -2.56 -8.03 15.52
C GLN A 83 -1.99 -8.40 14.14
N VAL A 84 -0.67 -8.22 13.96
CA VAL A 84 0.00 -8.57 12.69
C VAL A 84 0.42 -10.05 12.62
N GLY A 85 0.14 -10.86 13.64
CA GLY A 85 0.41 -12.30 13.67
C GLY A 85 1.90 -12.64 13.85
N VAL A 86 2.59 -11.92 14.74
CA VAL A 86 3.99 -12.16 15.16
C VAL A 86 4.03 -12.29 16.68
N ASP A 87 3.05 -12.95 17.28
CA ASP A 87 2.90 -13.02 18.73
C ASP A 87 3.96 -13.91 19.40
N GLU A 88 4.05 -15.17 19.02
CA GLU A 88 4.93 -16.14 19.65
C GLU A 88 6.41 -15.84 19.35
N GLU A 89 6.71 -15.34 18.17
CA GLU A 89 8.06 -15.08 17.70
C GLU A 89 8.59 -13.68 18.08
N ARG A 90 7.79 -12.83 18.69
CA ARG A 90 8.17 -11.42 18.97
C ARG A 90 9.46 -11.24 19.76
N TYR A 91 9.89 -12.26 20.52
CA TYR A 91 11.13 -12.22 21.29
C TYR A 91 12.35 -12.80 20.55
N ARG A 92 12.17 -13.25 19.31
CA ARG A 92 13.27 -13.71 18.45
C ARG A 92 13.94 -12.54 17.77
N LEU A 93 15.23 -12.70 17.43
CA LEU A 93 15.98 -11.72 16.65
C LEU A 93 15.44 -11.63 15.22
N ILE A 94 15.27 -10.39 14.72
CA ILE A 94 14.69 -10.10 13.39
C ILE A 94 15.49 -10.75 12.25
N ARG A 95 16.80 -10.89 12.37
CA ARG A 95 17.65 -11.55 11.35
C ARG A 95 17.21 -12.98 11.01
N GLY A 96 16.57 -13.67 11.95
CA GLY A 96 16.08 -15.04 11.76
C GLY A 96 14.66 -15.14 11.17
N PHE A 97 14.05 -14.03 10.76
CA PHE A 97 12.69 -14.01 10.28
C PHE A 97 12.61 -14.21 8.76
N SER A 98 11.53 -14.87 8.32
CA SER A 98 11.19 -14.97 6.90
C SER A 98 10.83 -13.60 6.33
N THR A 99 10.82 -13.48 5.00
CA THR A 99 10.37 -12.25 4.32
C THR A 99 8.97 -11.83 4.78
N GLY A 100 8.02 -12.75 4.85
CA GLY A 100 6.66 -12.47 5.31
C GLY A 100 6.61 -11.95 6.75
N MET A 101 7.37 -12.55 7.67
CA MET A 101 7.47 -12.06 9.05
C MET A 101 8.09 -10.66 9.12
N LYS A 102 9.13 -10.39 8.34
CA LYS A 102 9.72 -9.05 8.25
C LYS A 102 8.74 -8.02 7.73
N GLN A 103 7.94 -8.35 6.70
CA GLN A 103 6.89 -7.45 6.21
C GLN A 103 5.83 -7.16 7.29
N ARG A 104 5.43 -8.15 8.08
CA ARG A 104 4.52 -7.97 9.23
C ARG A 104 5.11 -7.07 10.31
N ILE A 105 6.41 -7.14 10.61
CA ILE A 105 7.08 -6.23 11.54
C ILE A 105 7.15 -4.81 10.99
N LYS A 106 7.45 -4.64 9.69
CA LYS A 106 7.42 -3.33 9.02
C LYS A 106 6.03 -2.70 9.08
N LEU A 107 4.98 -3.51 8.94
CA LEU A 107 3.61 -3.05 9.10
C LEU A 107 3.34 -2.67 10.57
N ALA A 108 3.75 -3.50 11.53
CA ALA A 108 3.60 -3.21 12.96
C ALA A 108 4.25 -1.86 13.34
N GLN A 109 5.48 -1.61 12.91
CA GLN A 109 6.15 -0.33 13.17
C GLN A 109 5.43 0.86 12.53
N ALA A 110 4.77 0.67 11.38
CA ALA A 110 4.03 1.73 10.71
C ALA A 110 2.72 2.11 11.41
N ILE A 111 2.13 1.20 12.20
CA ILE A 111 0.82 1.42 12.86
C ILE A 111 0.91 1.52 14.39
N VAL A 112 2.08 1.33 14.98
CA VAL A 112 2.23 1.25 16.46
C VAL A 112 1.80 2.53 17.18
N HIS A 113 1.96 3.69 16.55
CA HIS A 113 1.60 5.01 17.10
C HIS A 113 0.17 5.45 16.80
N ASP A 114 -0.67 4.53 16.31
CA ASP A 114 -2.09 4.76 16.01
C ASP A 114 -2.34 5.89 14.97
N PRO A 115 -1.75 5.77 13.76
CA PRO A 115 -1.85 6.82 12.75
C PRO A 115 -3.26 6.89 12.14
N GLN A 116 -3.64 8.06 11.61
CA GLN A 116 -4.88 8.24 10.85
C GLN A 116 -4.77 7.68 9.43
N ILE A 117 -3.56 7.73 8.85
CA ILE A 117 -3.24 7.21 7.52
C ILE A 117 -1.98 6.37 7.60
N VAL A 118 -1.93 5.25 6.88
CA VAL A 118 -0.72 4.47 6.68
C VAL A 118 -0.40 4.30 5.21
N PHE A 119 0.84 4.61 4.81
CA PHE A 119 1.38 4.32 3.50
C PHE A 119 2.14 3.01 3.52
N LEU A 120 1.76 2.09 2.64
CA LEU A 120 2.37 0.78 2.47
C LEU A 120 3.02 0.71 1.08
N ASP A 121 4.34 0.78 1.02
CA ASP A 121 5.09 0.76 -0.24
C ASP A 121 5.51 -0.68 -0.58
N GLU A 122 4.83 -1.29 -1.55
CA GLU A 122 5.01 -2.67 -2.01
C GLU A 122 4.92 -3.70 -0.85
N PRO A 123 3.83 -3.74 -0.05
CA PRO A 123 3.77 -4.53 1.19
C PRO A 123 3.84 -6.05 0.96
N THR A 124 3.53 -6.54 -0.23
CA THR A 124 3.53 -7.96 -0.61
C THR A 124 4.80 -8.39 -1.35
N ASN A 125 5.76 -7.46 -1.54
CA ASN A 125 6.98 -7.74 -2.30
C ASN A 125 7.82 -8.86 -1.65
N GLY A 126 8.23 -9.84 -2.47
CA GLY A 126 9.07 -10.97 -2.04
C GLY A 126 8.34 -12.04 -1.20
N MET A 127 7.02 -11.97 -1.09
CA MET A 127 6.21 -12.99 -0.41
C MET A 127 5.77 -14.08 -1.39
N ASP A 128 5.59 -15.29 -0.86
CA ASP A 128 4.94 -16.38 -1.56
C ASP A 128 3.43 -16.12 -1.70
N PRO A 129 2.71 -16.82 -2.57
CA PRO A 129 1.28 -16.56 -2.81
C PRO A 129 0.42 -16.62 -1.55
N GLN A 130 0.67 -17.58 -0.65
CA GLN A 130 -0.07 -17.70 0.60
C GLN A 130 0.18 -16.52 1.53
N GLY A 131 1.45 -16.16 1.75
CA GLY A 131 1.84 -15.03 2.59
C GLY A 131 1.31 -13.70 2.04
N ARG A 132 1.29 -13.54 0.69
CA ARG A 132 0.68 -12.40 0.03
C ARG A 132 -0.82 -12.29 0.35
N ASP A 133 -1.57 -13.39 0.23
CA ASP A 133 -3.00 -13.42 0.57
C ASP A 133 -3.27 -13.08 2.03
N GLU A 134 -2.43 -13.58 2.94
CA GLU A 134 -2.51 -13.26 4.36
C GLU A 134 -2.23 -11.79 4.65
N MET A 135 -1.23 -11.19 3.97
CA MET A 135 -0.91 -9.77 4.10
C MET A 135 -2.05 -8.89 3.60
N LEU A 136 -2.66 -9.20 2.46
CA LEU A 136 -3.81 -8.45 1.94
C LEU A 136 -5.01 -8.52 2.88
N ARG A 137 -5.29 -9.69 3.48
CA ARG A 137 -6.32 -9.82 4.52
C ARG A 137 -6.00 -9.01 5.77
N LEU A 138 -4.72 -8.95 6.16
CA LEU A 138 -4.26 -8.15 7.28
C LEU A 138 -4.44 -6.65 7.03
N ILE A 139 -4.11 -6.17 5.82
CA ILE A 139 -4.32 -4.78 5.40
C ILE A 139 -5.80 -4.40 5.48
N ASN A 140 -6.70 -5.26 4.99
CA ASN A 140 -8.14 -5.03 5.09
C ASN A 140 -8.62 -4.98 6.56
N ARG A 141 -8.10 -5.84 7.44
CA ARG A 141 -8.43 -5.77 8.88
C ARG A 141 -7.97 -4.47 9.53
N ILE A 142 -6.77 -3.99 9.21
CA ILE A 142 -6.26 -2.71 9.73
C ILE A 142 -7.19 -1.56 9.33
N HIS A 143 -7.66 -1.54 8.09
CA HIS A 143 -8.64 -0.54 7.66
C HIS A 143 -9.98 -0.67 8.39
N ASN A 144 -10.57 -1.87 8.37
CA ASN A 144 -11.94 -2.10 8.85
C ASN A 144 -12.05 -2.07 10.38
N ASP A 145 -11.09 -2.69 11.10
CA ASP A 145 -11.18 -2.89 12.55
C ASP A 145 -10.54 -1.74 13.32
N LEU A 146 -9.48 -1.12 12.78
CA LEU A 146 -8.78 -0.01 13.44
C LEU A 146 -9.18 1.38 12.88
N GLY A 147 -9.93 1.44 11.78
CA GLY A 147 -10.36 2.70 11.16
C GLY A 147 -9.23 3.49 10.51
N ILE A 148 -8.06 2.87 10.28
CA ILE A 148 -6.91 3.53 9.67
C ILE A 148 -7.13 3.61 8.16
N THR A 149 -6.97 4.79 7.58
CA THR A 149 -6.97 4.95 6.12
C THR A 149 -5.69 4.35 5.55
N VAL A 150 -5.81 3.42 4.60
CA VAL A 150 -4.66 2.72 4.01
C VAL A 150 -4.41 3.20 2.59
N VAL A 151 -3.17 3.57 2.30
CA VAL A 151 -2.68 3.89 0.95
C VAL A 151 -1.63 2.87 0.56
N VAL A 152 -1.94 2.02 -0.42
CA VAL A 152 -1.05 0.95 -0.88
C VAL A 152 -0.42 1.32 -2.21
N SER A 153 0.89 1.21 -2.32
CA SER A 153 1.55 1.16 -3.63
C SER A 153 1.84 -0.28 -4.01
N SER A 154 1.46 -0.67 -5.21
CA SER A 154 1.77 -1.98 -5.79
C SER A 154 1.95 -1.87 -7.31
N HIS A 155 2.73 -2.78 -7.87
CA HIS A 155 2.81 -2.99 -9.31
C HIS A 155 1.89 -4.14 -9.78
N LEU A 156 1.20 -4.80 -8.85
CA LEU A 156 0.28 -5.90 -9.10
C LEU A 156 -1.16 -5.40 -9.00
N LEU A 157 -1.87 -5.34 -10.13
CA LEU A 157 -3.24 -4.86 -10.19
C LEU A 157 -4.19 -5.70 -9.32
N GLU A 158 -3.98 -7.02 -9.30
CA GLU A 158 -4.77 -7.96 -8.49
C GLU A 158 -4.73 -7.64 -6.98
N ASP A 159 -3.60 -7.14 -6.43
CA ASP A 159 -3.51 -6.73 -5.04
C ASP A 159 -4.37 -5.50 -4.78
N ILE A 160 -4.30 -4.52 -5.70
CA ILE A 160 -5.04 -3.27 -5.61
C ILE A 160 -6.55 -3.52 -5.66
N GLU A 161 -7.02 -4.36 -6.58
CA GLU A 161 -8.44 -4.74 -6.71
C GLU A 161 -9.02 -5.40 -5.44
N ARG A 162 -8.17 -6.07 -4.66
CA ARG A 162 -8.60 -6.80 -3.46
C ARG A 162 -8.67 -5.93 -2.20
N VAL A 163 -7.95 -4.83 -2.13
CA VAL A 163 -7.79 -4.06 -0.89
C VAL A 163 -8.09 -2.57 -1.04
N CYS A 164 -8.30 -2.07 -2.26
CA CYS A 164 -8.54 -0.66 -2.51
C CYS A 164 -9.90 -0.45 -3.18
N ASP A 165 -10.55 0.66 -2.90
CA ASP A 165 -11.76 1.15 -3.57
C ASP A 165 -11.45 2.27 -4.57
N HIS A 166 -10.33 2.98 -4.39
CA HIS A 166 -9.83 4.04 -5.25
C HIS A 166 -8.42 3.75 -5.73
N VAL A 167 -8.09 4.20 -6.93
CA VAL A 167 -6.75 4.07 -7.50
C VAL A 167 -6.27 5.40 -8.08
N VAL A 168 -4.97 5.64 -7.93
CA VAL A 168 -4.24 6.72 -8.58
C VAL A 168 -3.13 6.10 -9.42
N MET A 169 -3.23 6.19 -10.73
CA MET A 169 -2.23 5.65 -11.65
C MET A 169 -1.20 6.72 -12.00
N VAL A 170 0.06 6.39 -11.76
CA VAL A 170 1.20 7.27 -12.04
C VAL A 170 2.16 6.57 -12.99
N ASP A 171 2.52 7.22 -14.08
CA ASP A 171 3.59 6.79 -14.98
C ASP A 171 4.57 7.93 -15.25
N ARG A 172 5.87 7.64 -15.12
CA ARG A 172 6.98 8.61 -15.33
C ARG A 172 6.76 9.94 -14.60
N GLY A 173 6.26 9.88 -13.36
CA GLY A 173 5.99 11.05 -12.53
C GLY A 173 4.77 11.87 -12.94
N ARG A 174 3.91 11.38 -13.83
CA ARG A 174 2.68 12.03 -14.26
C ARG A 174 1.46 11.24 -13.84
N LEU A 175 0.41 11.95 -13.47
CA LEU A 175 -0.90 11.36 -13.24
C LEU A 175 -1.47 10.88 -14.58
N VAL A 176 -1.82 9.59 -14.65
CA VAL A 176 -2.42 8.96 -15.82
C VAL A 176 -3.95 8.86 -15.65
N ALA A 177 -4.40 8.37 -14.49
CA ALA A 177 -5.81 8.24 -14.15
C ALA A 177 -5.98 8.28 -12.63
N SER A 178 -7.16 8.68 -12.18
CA SER A 178 -7.55 8.62 -10.77
C SER A 178 -9.06 8.45 -10.68
N GLY A 179 -9.53 7.56 -9.80
CA GLY A 179 -10.96 7.34 -9.60
C GLY A 179 -11.25 6.04 -8.84
N ARG A 180 -12.52 5.71 -8.72
CA ARG A 180 -12.95 4.45 -8.15
C ARG A 180 -12.57 3.29 -9.07
N ILE A 181 -12.13 2.17 -8.48
CA ILE A 181 -11.72 0.99 -9.25
C ILE A 181 -12.87 0.47 -10.10
N ASP A 182 -14.08 0.37 -9.53
CA ASP A 182 -15.26 -0.12 -10.23
C ASP A 182 -15.64 0.76 -11.45
N GLU A 183 -15.42 2.07 -11.38
CA GLU A 183 -15.66 2.99 -12.49
C GLU A 183 -14.57 2.89 -13.57
N LEU A 184 -13.32 2.82 -13.17
CA LEU A 184 -12.19 2.67 -14.09
C LEU A 184 -12.20 1.32 -14.82
N MET A 185 -12.64 0.26 -14.14
CA MET A 185 -12.81 -1.06 -14.74
C MET A 185 -14.01 -1.13 -15.70
N ARG A 186 -15.09 -0.37 -15.42
CA ARG A 186 -16.25 -0.26 -16.33
C ARG A 186 -16.01 0.69 -17.49
N GLY A 187 -15.12 1.66 -17.33
CA GLY A 187 -14.90 2.80 -18.24
C GLY A 187 -14.02 2.51 -19.47
N GLY A 188 -13.91 1.26 -19.95
CA GLY A 188 -13.32 1.06 -21.26
C GLY A 188 -12.22 0.02 -21.35
N GLY A 189 -12.51 -1.18 -21.00
CA GLY A 189 -11.74 -2.31 -21.53
C GLY A 189 -12.12 -2.56 -22.98
N ASP A 190 -11.36 -2.05 -23.95
CA ASP A 190 -11.39 -2.60 -25.29
C ASP A 190 -11.04 -4.10 -25.17
N ILE A 191 -12.05 -4.97 -25.30
CA ILE A 191 -11.80 -6.41 -25.36
C ILE A 191 -11.20 -6.70 -26.72
N VAL A 192 -9.93 -7.05 -26.76
CA VAL A 192 -9.28 -7.47 -28.02
C VAL A 192 -9.61 -8.94 -28.26
N VAL A 193 -10.44 -9.20 -29.25
CA VAL A 193 -10.79 -10.54 -29.68
C VAL A 193 -10.08 -10.86 -30.97
N ARG A 194 -9.34 -11.98 -31.01
CA ARG A 194 -8.78 -12.53 -32.25
C ARG A 194 -9.80 -13.47 -32.85
N VAL A 195 -10.14 -13.24 -34.11
CA VAL A 195 -11.13 -14.04 -34.85
C VAL A 195 -10.42 -14.76 -35.98
N ASP A 196 -10.50 -16.10 -35.97
CA ASP A 196 -10.08 -16.94 -37.08
C ASP A 196 -11.30 -17.22 -37.95
N GLY A 197 -11.55 -16.39 -38.99
CA GLY A 197 -12.68 -16.51 -39.87
C GLY A 197 -13.18 -15.19 -40.42
N ASP A 198 -14.47 -15.14 -40.83
CA ASP A 198 -15.07 -13.93 -41.38
C ASP A 198 -15.27 -12.83 -40.33
N LEU A 199 -14.33 -11.90 -40.34
CA LEU A 199 -14.30 -10.74 -39.43
C LEU A 199 -15.52 -9.83 -39.63
N SER A 200 -16.05 -9.74 -40.88
CA SER A 200 -17.18 -8.89 -41.20
C SER A 200 -18.47 -9.43 -40.61
N ALA A 201 -18.70 -10.74 -40.73
CA ALA A 201 -19.83 -11.43 -40.10
C ALA A 201 -19.78 -11.32 -38.55
N PHE A 202 -18.61 -11.48 -37.96
CA PHE A 202 -18.44 -11.34 -36.52
C PHE A 202 -18.70 -9.91 -36.05
N SER A 203 -18.17 -8.91 -36.76
CA SER A 203 -18.40 -7.48 -36.47
C SER A 203 -19.88 -7.11 -36.54
N ALA A 204 -20.60 -7.60 -37.58
CA ALA A 204 -22.04 -7.38 -37.74
C ALA A 204 -22.84 -8.01 -36.58
N ALA A 205 -22.48 -9.22 -36.15
CA ALA A 205 -23.11 -9.89 -35.00
C ALA A 205 -22.93 -9.17 -33.69
N LEU A 206 -21.75 -8.56 -33.44
CA LEU A 206 -21.50 -7.73 -32.28
C LEU A 206 -22.30 -6.42 -32.31
N SER A 207 -22.33 -5.76 -33.46
CA SER A 207 -23.10 -4.53 -33.65
C SER A 207 -24.60 -4.74 -33.43
N ALA A 208 -25.14 -5.88 -33.86
CA ALA A 208 -26.54 -6.26 -33.62
C ALA A 208 -26.89 -6.44 -32.16
N ARG A 209 -25.87 -6.65 -31.29
CA ARG A 209 -25.97 -6.77 -29.80
C ARG A 209 -25.64 -5.47 -29.07
N GLY A 210 -25.52 -4.34 -29.78
CA GLY A 210 -25.24 -3.02 -29.19
C GLY A 210 -23.78 -2.77 -28.81
N LEU A 211 -22.87 -3.62 -29.28
CA LEU A 211 -21.42 -3.44 -29.09
C LEU A 211 -20.84 -2.68 -30.29
N ALA A 212 -19.85 -1.83 -30.08
CA ALA A 212 -19.19 -1.04 -31.13
C ALA A 212 -17.79 -1.62 -31.43
N PRO A 213 -17.68 -2.65 -32.29
CA PRO A 213 -16.38 -3.27 -32.60
C PRO A 213 -15.50 -2.33 -33.42
N ARG A 214 -14.23 -2.25 -33.10
CA ARG A 214 -13.20 -1.58 -33.90
C ARG A 214 -12.26 -2.62 -34.47
N ILE A 215 -12.16 -2.69 -35.80
CA ILE A 215 -11.25 -3.59 -36.50
C ILE A 215 -9.84 -2.96 -36.49
N ARG A 216 -8.84 -3.68 -36.00
CA ARG A 216 -7.41 -3.35 -36.16
C ARG A 216 -6.77 -4.39 -37.05
N GLU A 217 -6.31 -3.97 -38.21
CA GLU A 217 -5.39 -4.77 -39.00
C GLU A 217 -3.99 -4.74 -38.39
N ARG A 218 -3.27 -5.85 -38.49
CA ARG A 218 -1.88 -5.98 -37.99
C ARG A 218 -0.89 -5.32 -38.91
#